data_70a3f29f8ef7489b0eb65051f1449ada
#
_entry.id   70a3f29f8ef7489b0eb65051f1449ada
#
_cell.length_a   1.000
_cell.length_b   1.000
_cell.length_c   1.000
_cell.angle_alpha   90.00
_cell.angle_beta   90.00
_cell.angle_gamma   90.00
#
_symmetry.space_group_name_H-M   'P 1'
#
loop_
_entity.id
_entity.type
_entity.pdbx_description
1 polymer ?
#
loop_
_entity_poly.entity_id
_entity_poly.type
_entity_poly.pdbx_seq_one_letter_code
_entity_poly.pdbx_strand_id
1 'polypeptide(L)'
;MNNVKFYYGNPVPLEMHKVRIVQKLDLVPVDRRLKAITEAGNNTFLLKNKDVFLDMLTDSGVNAMSDKQLAAMMEADDSYAGSATFTKLENKINDIFKKKYFLPAHQGRACENLLSQVLVKPGSIVPMNYHFTTTKAHIVLNGGSVEELICE
;
A
#
# COMPACT_ATOMS: atom_id res chain seq x y z
N MET A 1 24.51 -18.38 6.47
CA MET A 1 23.63 -17.45 5.73
C MET A 1 24.52 -16.38 5.10
N ASN A 2 24.42 -16.19 3.80
CA ASN A 2 25.18 -15.13 3.12
C ASN A 2 24.47 -13.79 3.39
N ASN A 3 25.15 -12.89 4.10
CA ASN A 3 24.64 -11.56 4.37
C ASN A 3 25.25 -10.57 3.35
N VAL A 4 24.43 -9.69 2.82
CA VAL A 4 24.90 -8.55 2.02
C VAL A 4 25.37 -7.45 2.95
N LYS A 5 26.56 -6.91 2.71
CA LYS A 5 27.08 -5.75 3.43
C LYS A 5 26.76 -4.49 2.63
N PHE A 6 26.03 -3.59 3.22
CA PHE A 6 25.86 -2.25 2.68
C PHE A 6 27.07 -1.38 2.93
N TYR A 7 27.13 -0.23 2.27
CA TYR A 7 28.19 0.76 2.41
C TYR A 7 28.51 1.12 3.87
N TYR A 8 27.51 1.08 4.75
CA TYR A 8 27.67 1.36 6.19
C TYR A 8 28.14 0.17 7.03
N GLY A 9 28.48 -0.93 6.39
CA GLY A 9 29.04 -2.09 7.10
C GLY A 9 28.05 -2.97 7.86
N ASN A 10 26.77 -2.63 7.91
CA ASN A 10 25.77 -3.43 8.59
C ASN A 10 25.39 -4.66 7.76
N PRO A 11 25.50 -5.87 8.30
CA PRO A 11 25.05 -7.07 7.61
C PRO A 11 23.50 -7.08 7.57
N VAL A 12 22.94 -7.29 6.39
CA VAL A 12 21.51 -7.45 6.20
C VAL A 12 21.25 -8.85 5.67
N PRO A 13 20.23 -9.56 6.17
CA PRO A 13 19.85 -10.85 5.63
C PRO A 13 19.52 -10.71 4.15
N LEU A 14 20.06 -11.61 3.34
CA LEU A 14 19.72 -11.67 1.93
C LEU A 14 18.34 -12.28 1.78
N GLU A 15 17.38 -11.51 1.30
CA GLU A 15 16.07 -12.02 0.92
C GLU A 15 16.19 -12.72 -0.43
N MET A 16 15.92 -14.03 -0.43
CA MET A 16 16.06 -14.89 -1.61
C MET A 16 14.68 -15.09 -2.25
N HIS A 17 14.31 -14.19 -3.15
CA HIS A 17 13.06 -14.28 -3.91
C HIS A 17 13.34 -14.55 -5.39
N LYS A 18 12.55 -15.44 -5.99
CA LYS A 18 12.55 -15.69 -7.42
C LYS A 18 11.18 -15.34 -7.98
N VAL A 19 11.14 -14.36 -8.88
CA VAL A 19 9.90 -13.94 -9.54
C VAL A 19 9.50 -14.97 -10.59
N ARG A 20 8.26 -15.46 -10.52
CA ARG A 20 7.69 -16.44 -11.46
C ARG A 20 6.79 -15.80 -12.51
N ILE A 21 6.20 -14.65 -12.21
CA ILE A 21 5.33 -13.91 -13.13
C ILE A 21 6.08 -12.67 -13.58
N VAL A 22 6.33 -12.58 -14.88
CA VAL A 22 6.99 -11.45 -15.51
C VAL A 22 6.02 -10.85 -16.52
N GLN A 23 5.69 -9.57 -16.36
CA GLN A 23 4.90 -8.84 -17.34
C GLN A 23 5.80 -8.38 -18.47
N LYS A 24 5.42 -8.70 -19.72
CA LYS A 24 6.13 -8.20 -20.89
C LYS A 24 5.87 -6.70 -21.04
N LEU A 25 6.95 -5.93 -21.13
CA LEU A 25 6.92 -4.50 -21.38
C LEU A 25 7.65 -4.20 -22.69
N ASP A 26 7.20 -3.18 -23.40
CA ASP A 26 7.86 -2.70 -24.61
C ASP A 26 8.57 -1.37 -24.32
N LEU A 27 9.85 -1.27 -24.76
CA LEU A 27 10.56 0.00 -24.68
C LEU A 27 10.03 0.94 -25.77
N VAL A 28 9.15 1.85 -25.37
CA VAL A 28 8.54 2.83 -26.29
C VAL A 28 9.60 3.86 -26.73
N PRO A 29 9.75 4.17 -28.04
CA PRO A 29 10.66 5.18 -28.54
C PRO A 29 10.45 6.56 -27.89
N VAL A 30 11.52 7.36 -27.80
CA VAL A 30 11.49 8.65 -27.08
C VAL A 30 10.46 9.61 -27.65
N ASP A 31 10.40 9.74 -28.97
CA ASP A 31 9.44 10.58 -29.68
C ASP A 31 7.98 10.20 -29.35
N ARG A 32 7.71 8.90 -29.30
CA ARG A 32 6.40 8.40 -28.90
C ARG A 32 6.08 8.71 -27.42
N ARG A 33 7.07 8.61 -26.51
CA ARG A 33 6.90 8.97 -25.11
C ARG A 33 6.64 10.46 -24.92
N LEU A 34 7.38 11.31 -25.64
CA LEU A 34 7.17 12.75 -25.62
C LEU A 34 5.78 13.14 -26.13
N LYS A 35 5.32 12.48 -27.19
CA LYS A 35 3.96 12.68 -27.68
C LYS A 35 2.91 12.24 -26.64
N ALA A 36 3.07 11.07 -26.05
CA ALA A 36 2.14 10.54 -25.05
C ALA A 36 2.02 11.45 -23.83
N ILE A 37 3.13 11.99 -23.31
CA ILE A 37 3.07 12.90 -22.16
C ILE A 37 2.41 14.24 -22.51
N THR A 38 2.63 14.74 -23.73
CA THR A 38 1.96 15.95 -24.23
C THR A 38 0.45 15.72 -24.37
N GLU A 39 0.04 14.59 -24.97
CA GLU A 39 -1.36 14.19 -25.09
C GLU A 39 -2.05 14.01 -23.72
N ALA A 40 -1.28 13.61 -22.70
CA ALA A 40 -1.73 13.51 -21.33
C ALA A 40 -1.74 14.87 -20.57
N GLY A 41 -1.50 15.98 -21.26
CA GLY A 41 -1.46 17.31 -20.63
C GLY A 41 -0.31 17.48 -19.62
N ASN A 42 0.82 16.79 -19.84
CA ASN A 42 1.95 16.70 -18.91
C ASN A 42 1.60 16.12 -17.52
N ASN A 43 0.51 15.39 -17.45
CA ASN A 43 0.09 14.68 -16.23
C ASN A 43 0.39 13.18 -16.37
N THR A 44 1.35 12.70 -15.61
CA THR A 44 1.79 11.29 -15.63
C THR A 44 0.68 10.31 -15.23
N PHE A 45 -0.29 10.73 -14.42
CA PHE A 45 -1.45 9.90 -14.05
C PHE A 45 -2.44 9.65 -15.19
N LEU A 46 -2.37 10.43 -16.27
CA LEU A 46 -3.21 10.26 -17.46
C LEU A 46 -2.54 9.46 -18.57
N LEU A 47 -1.30 9.02 -18.37
CA LEU A 47 -0.61 8.15 -19.33
C LEU A 47 -1.31 6.79 -19.44
N LYS A 48 -1.39 6.29 -20.66
CA LYS A 48 -1.90 4.92 -20.89
C LYS A 48 -0.81 3.91 -20.54
N ASN A 49 -1.18 2.80 -19.93
CA ASN A 49 -0.24 1.76 -19.52
C ASN A 49 0.72 1.30 -20.63
N LYS A 50 0.24 1.21 -21.88
CA LYS A 50 1.06 0.85 -23.06
C LYS A 50 2.16 1.87 -23.40
N ASP A 51 2.06 3.08 -22.91
CA ASP A 51 3.01 4.17 -23.15
C ASP A 51 4.01 4.34 -21.99
N VAL A 52 3.91 3.48 -20.95
CA VAL A 52 4.78 3.47 -19.77
C VAL A 52 5.70 2.26 -19.83
N PHE A 53 7.02 2.51 -19.79
CA PHE A 53 8.03 1.47 -19.71
C PHE A 53 8.39 1.11 -18.26
N LEU A 54 8.57 2.09 -17.42
CA LEU A 54 8.89 1.93 -16.02
C LEU A 54 7.94 2.81 -15.20
N ASP A 55 7.04 2.16 -14.47
CA ASP A 55 6.12 2.84 -13.58
C ASP A 55 6.77 2.98 -12.18
N MET A 56 7.11 4.21 -11.82
CA MET A 56 7.64 4.57 -10.49
C MET A 56 6.63 5.35 -9.64
N LEU A 57 5.41 5.54 -10.13
CA LEU A 57 4.34 6.25 -9.42
C LEU A 57 3.39 5.30 -8.71
N THR A 58 3.11 4.14 -9.33
CA THR A 58 2.18 3.17 -8.76
C THR A 58 2.88 2.37 -7.67
N ASP A 59 2.63 2.72 -6.43
CA ASP A 59 3.18 2.06 -5.24
C ASP A 59 2.18 1.12 -4.55
N SER A 60 0.90 1.19 -4.91
CA SER A 60 -0.18 0.42 -4.30
C SER A 60 -0.63 -0.74 -5.19
N GLY A 61 -0.74 -1.94 -4.60
CA GLY A 61 -1.27 -3.13 -5.30
C GLY A 61 -0.29 -3.76 -6.29
N VAL A 62 0.99 -3.42 -6.25
CA VAL A 62 2.05 -3.91 -7.15
C VAL A 62 3.01 -4.83 -6.42
N ASN A 63 2.49 -5.72 -5.58
CA ASN A 63 3.32 -6.62 -4.80
C ASN A 63 3.40 -7.99 -5.44
N ALA A 64 4.61 -8.52 -5.56
CA ALA A 64 4.82 -9.90 -5.93
C ALA A 64 4.44 -10.81 -4.76
N MET A 65 3.62 -11.83 -5.02
CA MET A 65 3.34 -12.91 -4.07
C MET A 65 4.44 -13.96 -4.15
N SER A 66 4.86 -14.50 -3.01
CA SER A 66 5.66 -15.71 -2.98
C SER A 66 4.83 -16.92 -3.43
N ASP A 67 5.50 -17.97 -3.85
CA ASP A 67 4.84 -19.25 -4.19
C ASP A 67 4.08 -19.85 -2.99
N LYS A 68 4.59 -19.65 -1.78
CA LYS A 68 3.93 -20.08 -0.54
C LYS A 68 2.67 -19.26 -0.24
N GLN A 69 2.71 -17.94 -0.47
CA GLN A 69 1.52 -17.10 -0.32
C GLN A 69 0.44 -17.48 -1.34
N LEU A 70 0.84 -17.72 -2.60
CA LEU A 70 -0.09 -18.14 -3.63
C LEU A 70 -0.69 -19.52 -3.32
N ALA A 71 0.12 -20.49 -2.87
CA ALA A 71 -0.34 -21.80 -2.46
C ALA A 71 -1.32 -21.70 -1.28
N ALA A 72 -1.00 -20.92 -0.25
CA ALA A 72 -1.87 -20.72 0.90
C ALA A 72 -3.19 -20.05 0.51
N MET A 73 -3.18 -19.13 -0.45
CA MET A 73 -4.40 -18.53 -0.99
C MET A 73 -5.28 -19.57 -1.70
N MET A 74 -4.69 -20.50 -2.43
CA MET A 74 -5.44 -21.58 -3.12
C MET A 74 -5.98 -22.64 -2.15
N GLU A 75 -5.34 -22.84 -1.00
CA GLU A 75 -5.76 -23.77 0.05
C GLU A 75 -6.75 -23.15 1.04
N ALA A 76 -6.92 -21.83 0.98
CA ALA A 76 -7.82 -21.11 1.89
C ALA A 76 -9.28 -21.51 1.66
N ASP A 77 -10.04 -21.62 2.76
CA ASP A 77 -11.47 -21.83 2.69
C ASP A 77 -12.21 -20.53 2.35
N ASP A 78 -13.30 -20.63 1.60
CA ASP A 78 -14.14 -19.52 1.15
C ASP A 78 -15.49 -19.46 1.91
N SER A 79 -15.50 -19.91 3.14
CA SER A 79 -16.71 -19.97 3.97
C SER A 79 -17.31 -18.58 4.20
N TYR A 80 -18.62 -18.44 3.98
CA TYR A 80 -19.37 -17.23 4.27
C TYR A 80 -19.28 -16.82 5.74
N ALA A 81 -19.28 -17.81 6.64
CA ALA A 81 -19.11 -17.63 8.07
C ALA A 81 -18.32 -18.81 8.65
N GLY A 82 -17.53 -18.56 9.68
CA GLY A 82 -16.77 -19.60 10.36
C GLY A 82 -15.53 -20.10 9.58
N SER A 83 -14.93 -19.25 8.77
CA SER A 83 -13.71 -19.56 8.05
C SER A 83 -12.56 -19.90 8.99
N ALA A 84 -11.97 -21.10 8.81
CA ALA A 84 -10.77 -21.50 9.53
C ALA A 84 -9.56 -20.65 9.16
N THR A 85 -9.47 -20.22 7.91
CA THR A 85 -8.41 -19.34 7.43
C THR A 85 -8.49 -17.95 8.08
N PHE A 86 -9.70 -17.42 8.26
CA PHE A 86 -9.90 -16.16 8.96
C PHE A 86 -9.45 -16.27 10.43
N THR A 87 -9.83 -17.34 11.13
CA THR A 87 -9.38 -17.60 12.50
C THR A 87 -7.86 -17.70 12.61
N LYS A 88 -7.20 -18.33 11.64
CA LYS A 88 -5.72 -18.36 11.58
C LYS A 88 -5.13 -16.94 11.42
N LEU A 89 -5.76 -16.10 10.60
CA LEU A 89 -5.36 -14.72 10.41
C LEU A 89 -5.48 -13.92 11.72
N GLU A 90 -6.63 -13.98 12.38
CA GLU A 90 -6.85 -13.30 13.67
C GLU A 90 -5.81 -13.70 14.72
N ASN A 91 -5.58 -15.01 14.86
CA ASN A 91 -4.57 -15.52 15.79
C ASN A 91 -3.17 -15.00 15.45
N LYS A 92 -2.82 -14.97 14.16
CA LYS A 92 -1.52 -14.48 13.73
C LYS A 92 -1.35 -12.98 13.96
N ILE A 93 -2.38 -12.19 13.74
CA ILE A 93 -2.40 -10.74 14.04
C ILE A 93 -2.24 -10.52 15.54
N ASN A 94 -2.97 -11.28 16.35
CA ASN A 94 -2.85 -11.22 17.80
C ASN A 94 -1.41 -11.56 18.27
N ASP A 95 -0.83 -12.62 17.72
CA ASP A 95 0.54 -13.04 18.05
C ASP A 95 1.58 -11.95 17.75
N ILE A 96 1.46 -11.28 16.61
CA ILE A 96 2.44 -10.28 16.17
C ILE A 96 2.20 -8.95 16.87
N PHE A 97 0.98 -8.45 16.86
CA PHE A 97 0.65 -7.10 17.31
C PHE A 97 0.12 -7.02 18.75
N LYS A 98 -0.17 -8.17 19.37
CA LYS A 98 -0.74 -8.26 20.73
C LYS A 98 -2.03 -7.44 20.89
N LYS A 99 -2.87 -7.42 19.83
CA LYS A 99 -4.15 -6.70 19.81
C LYS A 99 -5.31 -7.69 19.91
N LYS A 100 -6.22 -7.44 20.85
CA LYS A 100 -7.39 -8.29 21.10
C LYS A 100 -8.41 -8.22 19.96
N TYR A 101 -8.54 -7.08 19.34
CA TYR A 101 -9.54 -6.84 18.29
C TYR A 101 -8.87 -6.61 16.96
N PHE A 102 -9.44 -7.20 15.93
CA PHE A 102 -9.00 -7.09 14.56
C PHE A 102 -10.23 -6.87 13.67
N LEU A 103 -10.17 -5.83 12.85
CA LEU A 103 -11.19 -5.54 11.85
C LEU A 103 -10.48 -5.38 10.49
N PRO A 104 -10.66 -6.33 9.57
CA PRO A 104 -10.08 -6.23 8.25
C PRO A 104 -10.82 -5.18 7.40
N ALA A 105 -10.09 -4.42 6.63
CA ALA A 105 -10.64 -3.51 5.64
C ALA A 105 -9.96 -3.77 4.28
N HIS A 106 -10.62 -3.38 3.19
CA HIS A 106 -10.11 -3.66 1.85
C HIS A 106 -8.83 -2.88 1.52
N GLN A 107 -8.55 -1.77 2.23
CA GLN A 107 -7.32 -0.98 2.09
C GLN A 107 -7.17 0.01 3.25
N GLY A 108 -5.96 0.56 3.43
CA GLY A 108 -5.62 1.47 4.53
C GLY A 108 -6.52 2.71 4.62
N ARG A 109 -6.85 3.34 3.48
CA ARG A 109 -7.75 4.52 3.48
C ARG A 109 -9.17 4.23 3.95
N ALA A 110 -9.62 2.99 3.88
CA ALA A 110 -10.89 2.59 4.49
C ALA A 110 -10.78 2.58 6.01
N CYS A 111 -9.65 2.14 6.56
CA CYS A 111 -9.37 2.22 8.00
C CYS A 111 -9.33 3.69 8.47
N GLU A 112 -8.68 4.58 7.73
CA GLU A 112 -8.65 6.02 8.02
C GLU A 112 -10.07 6.61 8.05
N ASN A 113 -10.92 6.24 7.09
CA ASN A 113 -12.31 6.67 7.07
C ASN A 113 -13.08 6.20 8.31
N LEU A 114 -12.98 4.91 8.64
CA LEU A 114 -13.66 4.33 9.82
C LEU A 114 -13.21 5.02 11.11
N LEU A 115 -11.89 5.21 11.28
CA LEU A 115 -11.35 5.91 12.44
C LEU A 115 -11.84 7.35 12.51
N SER A 116 -11.82 8.06 11.40
CA SER A 116 -12.27 9.44 11.36
C SER A 116 -13.76 9.57 11.70
N GLN A 117 -14.61 8.68 11.22
CA GLN A 117 -16.04 8.67 11.57
C GLN A 117 -16.30 8.46 13.06
N VAL A 118 -15.46 7.66 13.72
CA VAL A 118 -15.63 7.36 15.16
C VAL A 118 -15.00 8.43 16.05
N LEU A 119 -13.82 8.91 15.70
CA LEU A 119 -13.00 9.75 16.58
C LEU A 119 -13.12 11.24 16.30
N VAL A 120 -13.35 11.64 15.05
CA VAL A 120 -13.42 13.05 14.66
C VAL A 120 -14.85 13.56 14.77
N LYS A 121 -15.01 14.70 15.43
CA LYS A 121 -16.28 15.43 15.56
C LYS A 121 -16.12 16.82 14.95
N PRO A 122 -17.21 17.49 14.57
CA PRO A 122 -17.15 18.87 14.13
C PRO A 122 -16.37 19.74 15.12
N GLY A 123 -15.36 20.46 14.62
CA GLY A 123 -14.45 21.28 15.43
C GLY A 123 -13.26 20.54 16.06
N SER A 124 -13.11 19.23 15.83
CA SER A 124 -11.90 18.50 16.28
C SER A 124 -10.65 19.03 15.57
N ILE A 125 -9.56 19.18 16.33
CA ILE A 125 -8.23 19.48 15.81
C ILE A 125 -7.38 18.25 15.95
N VAL A 126 -6.80 17.77 14.84
CA VAL A 126 -5.96 16.57 14.79
C VAL A 126 -4.53 16.99 14.51
N PRO A 127 -3.64 17.02 15.53
CA PRO A 127 -2.24 17.34 15.33
C PRO A 127 -1.50 16.15 14.71
N MET A 128 -0.65 16.42 13.72
CA MET A 128 0.22 15.43 13.11
C MET A 128 1.45 16.10 12.49
N ASN A 129 2.44 15.32 12.12
CA ASN A 129 3.62 15.84 11.42
C ASN A 129 3.22 16.27 10.01
N TYR A 130 3.58 15.50 8.99
CA TYR A 130 3.08 15.76 7.65
C TYR A 130 1.90 14.84 7.35
N HIS A 131 0.80 15.38 6.83
CA HIS A 131 -0.38 14.57 6.56
C HIS A 131 -0.23 13.73 5.29
N PHE A 132 -0.82 12.54 5.31
CA PHE A 132 -1.14 11.84 4.07
C PHE A 132 -2.48 12.38 3.53
N THR A 133 -2.60 12.52 2.23
CA THR A 133 -3.73 13.21 1.59
C THR A 133 -5.09 12.61 1.95
N THR A 134 -5.20 11.30 2.04
CA THR A 134 -6.46 10.62 2.40
C THR A 134 -6.79 10.79 3.87
N THR A 135 -5.81 10.80 4.76
CA THR A 135 -6.01 11.04 6.20
C THR A 135 -6.63 12.42 6.44
N LYS A 136 -6.03 13.47 5.86
CA LYS A 136 -6.57 14.84 5.92
C LYS A 136 -7.98 14.93 5.34
N ALA A 137 -8.21 14.31 4.18
CA ALA A 137 -9.51 14.33 3.54
C ALA A 137 -10.60 13.74 4.46
N HIS A 138 -10.36 12.59 5.09
CA HIS A 138 -11.33 11.96 5.99
C HIS A 138 -11.57 12.78 7.27
N ILE A 139 -10.54 13.41 7.82
CA ILE A 139 -10.68 14.32 8.97
C ILE A 139 -11.57 15.51 8.62
N VAL A 140 -11.30 16.17 7.49
CA VAL A 140 -12.06 17.34 7.04
C VAL A 140 -13.51 17.00 6.71
N LEU A 141 -13.75 15.85 6.03
CA LEU A 141 -15.10 15.36 5.72
C LEU A 141 -15.96 15.10 6.97
N ASN A 142 -15.32 14.80 8.10
CA ASN A 142 -16.01 14.62 9.39
C ASN A 142 -16.05 15.91 10.24
N GLY A 143 -15.71 17.05 9.65
CA GLY A 143 -15.80 18.37 10.30
C GLY A 143 -14.62 18.72 11.21
N GLY A 144 -13.53 17.98 11.15
CA GLY A 144 -12.28 18.28 11.83
C GLY A 144 -11.32 19.13 10.99
N SER A 145 -10.22 19.54 11.59
CA SER A 145 -9.08 20.18 10.94
C SER A 145 -7.79 19.46 11.30
N VAL A 146 -6.80 19.54 10.40
CA VAL A 146 -5.45 19.02 10.63
C VAL A 146 -4.53 20.18 10.97
N GLU A 147 -3.80 20.02 12.06
CA GLU A 147 -2.72 20.93 12.46
C GLU A 147 -1.38 20.24 12.23
N GLU A 148 -0.59 20.77 11.30
CA GLU A 148 0.70 20.18 10.96
C GLU A 148 1.80 20.72 11.87
N LEU A 149 2.38 19.85 12.69
CA LEU A 149 3.46 20.16 13.61
C LEU A 149 4.80 19.95 12.91
N ILE A 150 5.13 20.83 11.96
CA ILE A 150 6.38 20.78 11.20
C ILE A 150 7.40 21.66 11.92
N CYS A 151 8.55 21.07 12.29
CA CYS A 151 9.70 21.85 12.76
C CYS A 151 10.43 22.44 11.55
N GLU A 152 10.70 23.74 11.58
CA GLU A 152 11.59 24.42 10.63
C GLU A 152 13.06 24.04 10.87
#